data_6966ac2c00a60c8e1400dbe55e43343c
#
_entry.id   6966ac2c00a60c8e1400dbe55e43343c
#
_cell.length_a   1.000
_cell.length_b   1.000
_cell.length_c   1.000
_cell.angle_alpha   90.00
_cell.angle_beta   90.00
_cell.angle_gamma   90.00
#
_symmetry.space_group_name_H-M   'P 1'
#
loop_
_entity.id
_entity.type
_entity.pdbx_description
1 polymer ?
#
loop_
_entity_poly.entity_id
_entity_poly.type
_entity_poly.pdbx_seq_one_letter_code
_entity_poly.pdbx_strand_id
1 'polypeptide(L)'
;MYRMVVTDLDGTLLNSQKQVSDANAKAIYKLKDQNITFVMATGRSDVMTKAYTKQLKNADIVIGCDGAVIRNIRTGEILYENHLSSETCHKTFEICKKYGLQYYVFAKDELVSDDPQNERFLIHQKFNQTVEEDEEIPMRIVDDLNEYVKEHIIYKIVVSHNDKNYLDKVAEVVKKETDADAIRSGKKVLAVK
;
A
#
# COMPACT_ATOMS: atom_id res chain seq x y z
N MET A 1 -27.07 15.92 -6.41
CA MET A 1 -26.56 14.88 -7.32
C MET A 1 -25.11 14.59 -6.93
N TYR A 2 -24.76 13.32 -6.73
CA TYR A 2 -23.38 12.95 -6.39
C TYR A 2 -22.48 13.11 -7.62
N ARG A 3 -21.24 13.56 -7.43
CA ARG A 3 -20.24 13.79 -8.49
C ARG A 3 -19.07 12.81 -8.41
N MET A 4 -18.93 12.14 -7.27
CA MET A 4 -17.84 11.21 -7.00
C MET A 4 -18.32 10.05 -6.13
N VAL A 5 -17.83 8.86 -6.39
CA VAL A 5 -17.95 7.67 -5.53
C VAL A 5 -16.55 7.22 -5.17
N VAL A 6 -16.29 7.09 -3.88
CA VAL A 6 -15.02 6.57 -3.34
C VAL A 6 -15.33 5.28 -2.61
N THR A 7 -14.57 4.22 -2.87
CA THR A 7 -14.72 2.93 -2.19
C THR A 7 -13.38 2.37 -1.72
N ASP A 8 -13.40 1.70 -0.57
CA ASP A 8 -12.30 0.84 -0.15
C ASP A 8 -12.29 -0.47 -0.96
N LEU A 9 -11.13 -1.10 -1.02
CA LEU A 9 -10.92 -2.39 -1.71
C LEU A 9 -11.21 -3.58 -0.80
N ASP A 10 -10.41 -3.77 0.24
CA ASP A 10 -10.38 -4.98 1.03
C ASP A 10 -11.55 -5.07 2.00
N GLY A 11 -12.47 -6.02 1.76
CA GLY A 11 -13.68 -6.17 2.57
C GLY A 11 -14.85 -5.26 2.17
N THR A 12 -14.69 -4.45 1.12
CA THR A 12 -15.73 -3.57 0.58
C THR A 12 -16.00 -3.87 -0.90
N LEU A 13 -15.11 -3.48 -1.82
CA LEU A 13 -15.28 -3.73 -3.25
C LEU A 13 -14.93 -5.17 -3.62
N LEU A 14 -13.89 -5.74 -2.99
CA LEU A 14 -13.40 -7.08 -3.27
C LEU A 14 -14.15 -8.14 -2.49
N ASN A 15 -14.47 -9.25 -3.17
CA ASN A 15 -15.02 -10.45 -2.56
C ASN A 15 -13.96 -11.24 -1.76
N SER A 16 -14.34 -12.41 -1.22
CA SER A 16 -13.45 -13.29 -0.45
C SER A 16 -12.29 -13.87 -1.28
N GLN A 17 -12.42 -13.93 -2.61
CA GLN A 17 -11.36 -14.33 -3.54
C GLN A 17 -10.47 -13.16 -3.99
N LYS A 18 -10.63 -11.97 -3.39
CA LYS A 18 -9.91 -10.74 -3.76
C LYS A 18 -10.16 -10.27 -5.21
N GLN A 19 -11.37 -10.49 -5.69
CA GLN A 19 -11.82 -10.12 -7.03
C GLN A 19 -12.97 -9.11 -6.95
N VAL A 20 -13.07 -8.23 -7.93
CA VAL A 20 -14.26 -7.41 -8.15
C VAL A 20 -15.32 -8.26 -8.83
N SER A 21 -16.53 -8.33 -8.25
CA SER A 21 -17.62 -9.08 -8.88
C SER A 21 -18.11 -8.40 -10.16
N ASP A 22 -18.66 -9.20 -11.08
CA ASP A 22 -19.26 -8.65 -12.32
C ASP A 22 -20.38 -7.64 -12.04
N ALA A 23 -21.13 -7.85 -10.96
CA ALA A 23 -22.19 -6.91 -10.56
C ALA A 23 -21.62 -5.55 -10.17
N ASN A 24 -20.55 -5.55 -9.35
CA ASN A 24 -19.84 -4.33 -8.96
C ASN A 24 -19.19 -3.64 -10.17
N ALA A 25 -18.50 -4.38 -11.02
CA ALA A 25 -17.88 -3.85 -12.22
C ALA A 25 -18.92 -3.18 -13.14
N LYS A 26 -20.06 -3.84 -13.41
CA LYS A 26 -21.17 -3.26 -14.20
C LYS A 26 -21.76 -2.01 -13.57
N ALA A 27 -21.88 -1.96 -12.23
CA ALA A 27 -22.36 -0.77 -11.53
C ALA A 27 -21.38 0.41 -11.68
N ILE A 28 -20.08 0.14 -11.54
CA ILE A 28 -19.03 1.14 -11.69
C ILE A 28 -18.97 1.69 -13.13
N TYR A 29 -19.15 0.84 -14.15
CA TYR A 29 -19.19 1.31 -15.55
C TYR A 29 -20.32 2.33 -15.81
N LYS A 30 -21.49 2.13 -15.18
CA LYS A 30 -22.63 3.07 -15.32
C LYS A 30 -22.36 4.45 -14.69
N LEU A 31 -21.42 4.57 -13.77
CA LEU A 31 -21.04 5.87 -13.18
C LEU A 31 -20.46 6.80 -14.24
N LYS A 32 -19.68 6.27 -15.17
CA LYS A 32 -19.10 7.04 -16.27
C LYS A 32 -20.18 7.69 -17.15
N ASP A 33 -21.24 6.95 -17.47
CA ASP A 33 -22.35 7.44 -18.29
C ASP A 33 -23.12 8.58 -17.60
N GLN A 34 -22.99 8.66 -16.27
CA GLN A 34 -23.61 9.71 -15.45
C GLN A 34 -22.64 10.85 -15.09
N ASN A 35 -21.42 10.87 -15.65
CA ASN A 35 -20.35 11.81 -15.30
C ASN A 35 -19.99 11.79 -13.79
N ILE A 36 -20.02 10.61 -13.17
CA ILE A 36 -19.62 10.42 -11.78
C ILE A 36 -18.22 9.79 -11.77
N THR A 37 -17.28 10.47 -11.12
CA THR A 37 -15.91 9.98 -10.94
C THR A 37 -15.89 8.82 -9.95
N PHE A 38 -15.24 7.72 -10.34
CA PHE A 38 -14.99 6.60 -9.43
C PHE A 38 -13.54 6.61 -8.95
N VAL A 39 -13.35 6.44 -7.64
CA VAL A 39 -12.06 6.47 -6.96
C VAL A 39 -11.93 5.25 -6.06
N MET A 40 -10.81 4.56 -6.12
CA MET A 40 -10.44 3.54 -5.14
C MET A 40 -9.60 4.16 -4.02
N ALA A 41 -9.94 3.87 -2.75
CA ALA A 41 -9.16 4.30 -1.59
C ALA A 41 -8.75 3.06 -0.80
N THR A 42 -7.45 2.89 -0.55
CA THR A 42 -6.92 1.65 0.01
C THR A 42 -5.65 1.85 0.84
N GLY A 43 -5.44 0.98 1.82
CA GLY A 43 -4.16 0.89 2.53
C GLY A 43 -3.05 0.20 1.71
N ARG A 44 -3.35 -0.38 0.57
CA ARG A 44 -2.34 -0.92 -0.35
C ARG A 44 -1.58 0.22 -1.00
N SER A 45 -0.35 -0.05 -1.50
CA SER A 45 0.28 0.86 -2.44
C SER A 45 -0.58 0.97 -3.71
N ASP A 46 -0.62 2.15 -4.30
CA ASP A 46 -1.33 2.41 -5.54
C ASP A 46 -0.85 1.52 -6.70
N VAL A 47 0.46 1.20 -6.75
CA VAL A 47 1.02 0.27 -7.75
C VAL A 47 0.49 -1.16 -7.61
N MET A 48 -0.07 -1.54 -6.45
CA MET A 48 -0.71 -2.84 -6.23
C MET A 48 -2.15 -2.91 -6.76
N THR A 49 -2.66 -1.85 -7.34
CA THR A 49 -4.06 -1.77 -7.81
C THR A 49 -4.21 -1.99 -9.31
N LYS A 50 -3.12 -2.24 -10.05
CA LYS A 50 -3.10 -2.37 -11.51
C LYS A 50 -4.13 -3.36 -12.06
N ALA A 51 -4.20 -4.58 -11.51
CA ALA A 51 -5.16 -5.59 -11.93
C ALA A 51 -6.62 -5.11 -11.79
N TYR A 52 -6.93 -4.36 -10.72
CA TYR A 52 -8.28 -3.83 -10.50
C TYR A 52 -8.60 -2.65 -11.42
N THR A 53 -7.64 -1.74 -11.64
CA THR A 53 -7.83 -0.62 -12.58
C THR A 53 -7.99 -1.10 -14.02
N LYS A 54 -7.25 -2.13 -14.42
CA LYS A 54 -7.39 -2.79 -15.72
C LYS A 54 -8.79 -3.42 -15.89
N GLN A 55 -9.27 -4.15 -14.88
CA GLN A 55 -10.61 -4.74 -14.89
C GLN A 55 -11.70 -3.67 -14.96
N LEU A 56 -11.57 -2.59 -14.19
CA LEU A 56 -12.64 -1.58 -14.03
C LEU A 56 -12.66 -0.49 -15.11
N LYS A 57 -11.66 -0.36 -15.97
CA LYS A 57 -11.55 0.54 -17.15
C LYS A 57 -11.81 2.03 -16.93
N ASN A 58 -12.47 2.45 -15.86
CA ASN A 58 -12.79 3.84 -15.50
C ASN A 58 -12.44 4.16 -14.04
N ALA A 59 -11.67 3.29 -13.39
CA ALA A 59 -11.17 3.47 -12.04
C ALA A 59 -9.71 3.97 -12.10
N ASP A 60 -9.53 5.17 -12.66
CA ASP A 60 -8.19 5.68 -12.94
C ASP A 60 -7.53 6.35 -11.74
N ILE A 61 -8.33 6.87 -10.80
CA ILE A 61 -7.83 7.57 -9.62
C ILE A 61 -7.77 6.60 -8.45
N VAL A 62 -6.61 6.53 -7.82
CA VAL A 62 -6.35 5.70 -6.63
C VAL A 62 -5.79 6.58 -5.53
N ILE A 63 -6.39 6.48 -4.34
CA ILE A 63 -5.86 6.95 -3.07
C ILE A 63 -5.19 5.74 -2.42
N GLY A 64 -3.86 5.68 -2.48
CA GLY A 64 -3.05 4.58 -1.99
C GLY A 64 -2.35 4.87 -0.67
N CYS A 65 -1.73 3.86 -0.08
CA CYS A 65 -0.91 3.95 1.14
C CYS A 65 -1.63 4.67 2.30
N ASP A 66 -2.92 4.37 2.53
CA ASP A 66 -3.77 5.02 3.54
C ASP A 66 -3.87 6.55 3.37
N GLY A 67 -3.82 7.05 2.15
CA GLY A 67 -3.93 8.47 1.82
C GLY A 67 -2.60 9.18 1.59
N ALA A 68 -1.46 8.48 1.66
CA ALA A 68 -0.15 9.09 1.42
C ALA A 68 0.09 9.45 -0.06
N VAL A 69 -0.61 8.81 -0.98
CA VAL A 69 -0.53 9.11 -2.42
C VAL A 69 -1.90 9.12 -3.08
N ILE A 70 -2.12 10.07 -3.98
CA ILE A 70 -3.25 10.06 -4.93
C ILE A 70 -2.65 10.08 -6.32
N ARG A 71 -2.91 9.02 -7.08
CA ARG A 71 -2.36 8.88 -8.44
C ARG A 71 -3.46 8.59 -9.45
N ASN A 72 -3.31 9.17 -10.62
CA ASN A 72 -3.98 8.68 -11.81
C ASN A 72 -3.15 7.51 -12.39
N ILE A 73 -3.63 6.29 -12.21
CA ILE A 73 -2.89 5.08 -12.59
C ILE A 73 -2.70 4.97 -14.10
N ARG A 74 -3.61 5.52 -14.91
CA ARG A 74 -3.53 5.46 -16.38
C ARG A 74 -2.46 6.39 -16.94
N THR A 75 -2.36 7.61 -16.40
CA THR A 75 -1.39 8.62 -16.88
C THR A 75 -0.08 8.60 -16.12
N GLY A 76 -0.04 7.96 -14.93
CA GLY A 76 1.07 8.02 -13.99
C GLY A 76 1.15 9.33 -13.19
N GLU A 77 0.24 10.29 -13.44
CA GLU A 77 0.23 11.60 -12.77
C GLU A 77 -0.05 11.45 -11.27
N ILE A 78 0.82 12.05 -10.45
CA ILE A 78 0.63 12.16 -9.01
C ILE A 78 -0.12 13.46 -8.72
N LEU A 79 -1.34 13.32 -8.20
CA LEU A 79 -2.21 14.45 -7.84
C LEU A 79 -1.93 14.96 -6.43
N TYR A 80 -1.45 14.08 -5.56
CA TYR A 80 -1.04 14.40 -4.19
C TYR A 80 -0.04 13.35 -3.71
N GLU A 81 0.97 13.78 -2.94
CA GLU A 81 1.85 12.87 -2.21
C GLU A 81 2.29 13.48 -0.88
N ASN A 82 2.36 12.65 0.12
CA ASN A 82 3.01 12.89 1.41
C ASN A 82 3.88 11.67 1.73
N HIS A 83 5.08 11.88 2.24
CA HIS A 83 6.05 10.81 2.41
C HIS A 83 6.82 10.92 3.72
N LEU A 84 7.33 9.81 4.17
CA LEU A 84 8.21 9.73 5.35
C LEU A 84 9.56 10.35 5.04
N SER A 85 10.13 11.06 6.03
CA SER A 85 11.52 11.51 5.96
C SER A 85 12.49 10.32 6.08
N SER A 86 13.69 10.45 5.51
CA SER A 86 14.72 9.41 5.69
C SER A 86 15.06 9.21 7.17
N GLU A 87 15.04 10.27 7.98
CA GLU A 87 15.26 10.18 9.43
C GLU A 87 14.20 9.33 10.11
N THR A 88 12.93 9.55 9.78
CA THR A 88 11.80 8.75 10.29
C THR A 88 11.90 7.28 9.87
N CYS A 89 12.30 7.03 8.62
CA CYS A 89 12.54 5.68 8.13
C CYS A 89 13.66 4.99 8.94
N HIS A 90 14.81 5.63 9.09
CA HIS A 90 15.95 5.09 9.85
C HIS A 90 15.57 4.76 11.28
N LYS A 91 14.94 5.69 12.01
CA LYS A 91 14.47 5.45 13.39
C LYS A 91 13.49 4.27 13.47
N THR A 92 12.57 4.19 12.50
CA THR A 92 11.61 3.08 12.45
C THR A 92 12.32 1.73 12.22
N PHE A 93 13.32 1.68 11.33
CA PHE A 93 14.10 0.47 11.09
C PHE A 93 14.91 0.05 12.33
N GLU A 94 15.51 1.00 13.05
CA GLU A 94 16.20 0.73 14.32
C GLU A 94 15.26 0.15 15.36
N ILE A 95 14.05 0.71 15.50
CA ILE A 95 13.01 0.18 16.37
C ILE A 95 12.65 -1.26 15.94
N CYS A 96 12.41 -1.49 14.64
CA CYS A 96 12.08 -2.82 14.13
C CYS A 96 13.20 -3.84 14.42
N LYS A 97 14.46 -3.48 14.17
CA LYS A 97 15.62 -4.33 14.48
C LYS A 97 15.72 -4.64 15.98
N LYS A 98 15.59 -3.63 16.83
CA LYS A 98 15.62 -3.76 18.30
C LYS A 98 14.54 -4.72 18.83
N TYR A 99 13.37 -4.71 18.20
CA TYR A 99 12.23 -5.54 18.59
C TYR A 99 12.08 -6.83 17.78
N GLY A 100 13.04 -7.17 16.89
CA GLY A 100 13.02 -8.40 16.09
C GLY A 100 11.85 -8.52 15.13
N LEU A 101 11.45 -7.39 14.51
CA LEU A 101 10.29 -7.32 13.62
C LEU A 101 10.71 -7.42 12.15
N GLN A 102 9.90 -8.08 11.35
CA GLN A 102 10.04 -8.01 9.91
C GLN A 102 9.39 -6.72 9.38
N TYR A 103 10.03 -6.07 8.41
CA TYR A 103 9.51 -4.86 7.78
C TYR A 103 9.95 -4.78 6.32
N TYR A 104 9.21 -3.99 5.54
CA TYR A 104 9.55 -3.59 4.18
C TYR A 104 8.85 -2.26 3.87
N VAL A 105 9.20 -1.61 2.78
CA VAL A 105 8.67 -0.29 2.46
C VAL A 105 7.82 -0.29 1.18
N PHE A 106 6.84 0.60 1.16
CA PHE A 106 6.14 1.03 -0.04
C PHE A 106 6.82 2.32 -0.51
N ALA A 107 7.70 2.17 -1.50
CA ALA A 107 8.30 3.29 -2.20
C ALA A 107 7.35 3.83 -3.28
N LYS A 108 7.71 4.92 -3.93
CA LYS A 108 6.88 5.63 -4.91
C LYS A 108 6.34 4.72 -6.02
N ASP A 109 7.17 3.83 -6.55
CA ASP A 109 6.79 3.02 -7.72
C ASP A 109 7.00 1.52 -7.51
N GLU A 110 7.45 1.09 -6.33
CA GLU A 110 7.77 -0.30 -6.05
C GLU A 110 7.67 -0.64 -4.56
N LEU A 111 7.61 -1.93 -4.25
CA LEU A 111 7.78 -2.47 -2.90
C LEU A 111 9.25 -2.89 -2.73
N VAL A 112 9.88 -2.51 -1.62
CA VAL A 112 11.31 -2.76 -1.39
C VAL A 112 11.57 -3.38 -0.03
N SER A 113 12.44 -4.38 0.01
CA SER A 113 12.90 -5.04 1.23
C SER A 113 14.41 -5.28 1.17
N ASP A 114 15.08 -5.31 2.32
CA ASP A 114 16.44 -5.79 2.51
C ASP A 114 16.49 -7.21 3.09
N ASP A 115 15.32 -7.82 3.32
CA ASP A 115 15.18 -9.21 3.77
C ASP A 115 14.47 -10.05 2.70
N PRO A 116 15.21 -10.90 1.94
CA PRO A 116 14.61 -11.77 0.93
C PRO A 116 13.71 -12.86 1.53
N GLN A 117 13.74 -13.08 2.84
CA GLN A 117 12.91 -14.04 3.56
C GLN A 117 11.72 -13.39 4.27
N ASN A 118 11.48 -12.09 4.05
CA ASN A 118 10.34 -11.39 4.63
C ASN A 118 9.02 -12.06 4.22
N GLU A 119 8.32 -12.65 5.17
CA GLU A 119 7.10 -13.46 4.90
C GLU A 119 6.02 -12.65 4.15
N ARG A 120 5.85 -11.37 4.51
CA ARG A 120 4.86 -10.51 3.89
C ARG A 120 5.26 -10.10 2.48
N PHE A 121 6.53 -9.83 2.26
CA PHE A 121 7.06 -9.52 0.94
C PHE A 121 6.91 -10.72 0.00
N LEU A 122 7.19 -11.93 0.47
CA LEU A 122 7.01 -13.17 -0.29
C LEU A 122 5.55 -13.44 -0.71
N ILE A 123 4.56 -12.95 0.06
CA ILE A 123 3.15 -13.04 -0.35
C ILE A 123 2.90 -12.26 -1.66
N HIS A 124 3.51 -11.09 -1.82
CA HIS A 124 3.39 -10.28 -3.04
C HIS A 124 4.12 -10.92 -4.23
N GLN A 125 5.26 -11.55 -4.00
CA GLN A 125 5.94 -12.33 -5.06
C GLN A 125 5.08 -13.50 -5.56
N LYS A 126 4.39 -14.21 -4.64
CA LYS A 126 3.45 -15.27 -5.02
C LYS A 126 2.25 -14.72 -5.78
N PHE A 127 1.76 -13.54 -5.42
CA PHE A 127 0.69 -12.88 -6.17
C PHE A 127 1.12 -12.57 -7.61
N ASN A 128 2.34 -12.05 -7.83
CA ASN A 128 2.87 -11.76 -9.16
C ASN A 128 2.91 -13.00 -10.07
N GLN A 129 3.06 -14.21 -9.51
CA GLN A 129 2.99 -15.46 -10.27
C GLN A 129 1.58 -15.82 -10.79
N THR A 130 0.55 -15.09 -10.36
CA THR A 130 -0.87 -15.38 -10.66
C THR A 130 -1.53 -14.33 -11.55
N VAL A 131 -0.81 -13.30 -11.95
CA VAL A 131 -1.32 -12.17 -12.75
C VAL A 131 -0.50 -12.02 -14.04
N GLU A 132 -1.01 -11.21 -14.97
CA GLU A 132 -0.28 -10.85 -16.20
C GLU A 132 0.90 -9.92 -15.87
N GLU A 133 1.93 -9.90 -16.71
CA GLU A 133 3.17 -9.12 -16.51
C GLU A 133 2.90 -7.62 -16.28
N ASP A 134 1.95 -7.03 -17.00
CA ASP A 134 1.56 -5.62 -16.84
C ASP A 134 0.75 -5.33 -15.57
N GLU A 135 0.30 -6.36 -14.87
CA GLU A 135 -0.43 -6.31 -13.60
C GLU A 135 0.47 -6.56 -12.39
N GLU A 136 1.70 -7.01 -12.62
CA GLU A 136 2.65 -7.30 -11.56
C GLU A 136 2.92 -6.08 -10.66
N ILE A 137 3.08 -6.36 -9.39
CA ILE A 137 3.53 -5.39 -8.40
C ILE A 137 5.05 -5.23 -8.58
N PRO A 138 5.55 -4.04 -8.90
CA PRO A 138 7.00 -3.82 -8.95
C PRO A 138 7.63 -4.07 -7.58
N MET A 139 8.66 -4.90 -7.55
CA MET A 139 9.31 -5.34 -6.31
C MET A 139 10.81 -5.39 -6.46
N ARG A 140 11.53 -5.00 -5.40
CA ARG A 140 13.00 -5.01 -5.38
C ARG A 140 13.54 -5.50 -4.04
N ILE A 141 14.59 -6.32 -4.07
CA ILE A 141 15.46 -6.59 -2.93
C ILE A 141 16.70 -5.71 -3.06
N VAL A 142 17.05 -5.03 -1.97
CA VAL A 142 18.25 -4.18 -1.87
C VAL A 142 19.16 -4.70 -0.77
N ASP A 143 20.43 -4.29 -0.79
CA ASP A 143 21.38 -4.70 0.23
C ASP A 143 21.15 -3.99 1.57
N ASP A 144 20.71 -2.73 1.54
CA ASP A 144 20.43 -1.93 2.74
C ASP A 144 19.31 -0.92 2.49
N LEU A 145 18.19 -1.06 3.21
CA LEU A 145 17.08 -0.11 3.17
C LEU A 145 17.49 1.27 3.70
N ASN A 146 18.46 1.38 4.62
CA ASN A 146 18.91 2.68 5.12
C ASN A 146 19.57 3.52 4.02
N GLU A 147 20.32 2.92 3.12
CA GLU A 147 20.86 3.63 1.96
C GLU A 147 19.77 3.95 0.95
N TYR A 148 18.88 2.97 0.68
CA TYR A 148 17.80 3.14 -0.28
C TYR A 148 16.89 4.35 0.04
N VAL A 149 16.48 4.54 1.29
CA VAL A 149 15.54 5.60 1.69
C VAL A 149 16.13 7.01 1.66
N LYS A 150 17.46 7.17 1.50
CA LYS A 150 18.09 8.48 1.34
C LYS A 150 17.78 9.13 -0.01
N GLU A 151 17.58 8.31 -1.03
CA GLU A 151 17.43 8.76 -2.42
C GLU A 151 16.04 8.51 -3.00
N HIS A 152 15.15 7.85 -2.22
CA HIS A 152 13.83 7.43 -2.71
C HIS A 152 12.69 7.90 -1.81
N ILE A 153 11.56 8.20 -2.43
CA ILE A 153 10.32 8.57 -1.74
C ILE A 153 9.68 7.32 -1.13
N ILE A 154 9.40 7.38 0.17
CA ILE A 154 8.77 6.30 0.93
C ILE A 154 7.43 6.76 1.47
N TYR A 155 6.35 6.13 1.02
CA TYR A 155 5.00 6.45 1.48
C TYR A 155 4.63 5.74 2.78
N LYS A 156 5.18 4.52 2.98
CA LYS A 156 4.77 3.70 4.11
C LYS A 156 5.79 2.62 4.44
N ILE A 157 5.97 2.34 5.74
CA ILE A 157 6.69 1.16 6.22
C ILE A 157 5.64 0.15 6.71
N VAL A 158 5.73 -1.07 6.21
CA VAL A 158 4.88 -2.19 6.64
C VAL A 158 5.69 -3.04 7.61
N VAL A 159 5.23 -3.09 8.85
CA VAL A 159 5.86 -3.88 9.92
C VAL A 159 4.97 -5.07 10.24
N SER A 160 5.53 -6.24 10.44
CA SER A 160 4.77 -7.46 10.73
C SER A 160 5.31 -8.25 11.90
N HIS A 161 4.38 -8.82 12.68
CA HIS A 161 4.66 -9.75 13.77
C HIS A 161 3.45 -10.64 14.05
N ASN A 162 3.69 -11.84 14.60
CA ASN A 162 2.61 -12.78 14.91
C ASN A 162 1.79 -12.39 16.15
N ASP A 163 2.40 -11.72 17.11
CA ASP A 163 1.72 -11.22 18.31
C ASP A 163 1.18 -9.82 18.11
N LYS A 164 -0.15 -9.71 18.22
CA LYS A 164 -0.89 -8.45 18.11
C LYS A 164 -0.50 -7.44 19.21
N ASN A 165 -0.43 -7.88 20.47
CA ASN A 165 -0.15 -7.00 21.60
C ASN A 165 1.27 -6.43 21.52
N TYR A 166 2.17 -7.19 20.89
CA TYR A 166 3.53 -6.75 20.66
C TYR A 166 3.59 -5.62 19.63
N LEU A 167 2.83 -5.75 18.54
CA LEU A 167 2.72 -4.67 17.54
C LEU A 167 2.09 -3.39 18.12
N ASP A 168 1.11 -3.50 19.01
CA ASP A 168 0.51 -2.33 19.66
C ASP A 168 1.53 -1.57 20.53
N LYS A 169 2.39 -2.29 21.26
CA LYS A 169 3.51 -1.68 22.01
C LYS A 169 4.51 -0.98 21.09
N VAL A 170 4.86 -1.60 19.98
CA VAL A 170 5.78 -1.02 19.00
C VAL A 170 5.17 0.23 18.35
N ALA A 171 3.88 0.22 18.05
CA ALA A 171 3.18 1.39 17.53
C ALA A 171 3.35 2.63 18.45
N GLU A 172 3.20 2.43 19.75
CA GLU A 172 3.40 3.51 20.73
C GLU A 172 4.85 3.99 20.80
N VAL A 173 5.84 3.09 20.63
CA VAL A 173 7.25 3.47 20.56
C VAL A 173 7.52 4.30 19.31
N VAL A 174 7.05 3.87 18.14
CA VAL A 174 7.20 4.60 16.87
C VAL A 174 6.62 6.00 16.99
N LYS A 175 5.38 6.14 17.45
CA LYS A 175 4.72 7.44 17.64
C LYS A 175 5.46 8.37 18.60
N LYS A 176 6.15 7.82 19.61
CA LYS A 176 6.89 8.60 20.58
C LYS A 176 8.26 9.03 20.07
N GLU A 177 8.91 8.21 19.26
CA GLU A 177 10.31 8.40 18.85
C GLU A 177 10.44 9.01 17.45
N THR A 178 9.33 9.08 16.69
CA THR A 178 9.28 9.63 15.33
C THR A 178 8.11 10.61 15.19
N ASP A 179 8.07 11.31 14.07
CA ASP A 179 6.94 12.15 13.65
C ASP A 179 5.87 11.38 12.84
N ALA A 180 6.08 10.06 12.64
CA ALA A 180 5.15 9.22 11.91
C ALA A 180 3.97 8.77 12.76
N ASP A 181 2.84 8.55 12.09
CA ASP A 181 1.73 7.80 12.66
C ASP A 181 1.95 6.30 12.48
N ALA A 182 1.54 5.51 13.47
CA ALA A 182 1.67 4.06 13.47
C ALA A 182 0.30 3.43 13.78
N ILE A 183 -0.32 2.82 12.77
CA ILE A 183 -1.69 2.34 12.82
C ILE A 183 -1.76 0.84 12.49
N ARG A 184 -2.57 0.12 13.24
CA ARG A 184 -2.87 -1.29 12.94
C ARG A 184 -3.64 -1.41 11.63
N SER A 185 -3.02 -2.07 10.65
CA SER A 185 -3.60 -2.36 9.33
C SER A 185 -4.12 -3.80 9.20
N GLY A 186 -4.19 -4.54 10.31
CA GLY A 186 -4.66 -5.93 10.36
C GLY A 186 -4.22 -6.66 11.63
N LYS A 187 -4.49 -7.98 11.71
CA LYS A 187 -4.14 -8.77 12.90
C LYS A 187 -2.62 -8.85 13.14
N LYS A 188 -1.82 -8.85 12.07
CA LYS A 188 -0.37 -9.09 12.09
C LYS A 188 0.44 -7.99 11.44
N VAL A 189 -0.17 -6.82 11.17
CA VAL A 189 0.45 -5.73 10.41
C VAL A 189 0.26 -4.41 11.10
N LEU A 190 1.34 -3.64 11.19
CA LEU A 190 1.40 -2.24 11.56
C LEU A 190 1.83 -1.44 10.32
N ALA A 191 1.13 -0.38 10.02
CA ALA A 191 1.47 0.61 9.02
C ALA A 191 2.09 1.83 9.71
N VAL A 192 3.29 2.23 9.31
CA VAL A 192 3.96 3.47 9.71
C VAL A 192 3.96 4.40 8.52
N LYS A 193 3.40 5.63 8.70
CA LYS A 193 3.15 6.59 7.62
C LYS A 193 3.16 8.03 8.11
#